data_869d79ae6f60b562d23a209aa02f40f1
#
_entry.id   869d79ae6f60b562d23a209aa02f40f1
#
_cell.length_a   1.000
_cell.length_b   1.000
_cell.length_c   1.000
_cell.angle_alpha   90.00
_cell.angle_beta   90.00
_cell.angle_gamma   90.00
#
_symmetry.space_group_name_H-M   'P 1'
#
loop_
_entity.id
_entity.type
_entity.pdbx_description
1 polymer ?
#
loop_
_entity_poly.entity_id
_entity_poly.type
_entity_poly.pdbx_seq_one_letter_code
_entity_poly.pdbx_strand_id
1 'polypeptide(L)'
;MQSRKRNIVSRIIGAALCVASMSFAFSSCENIYEDLDPCAHGVSLRFIYDYNMEFANAFPKKVDCLTLYIYDEKGNYVDTRVVTGPELRDESYRMTLDLEPGNYRFVAYGGMACEKSSFSMQTPTGGSEYRNARARMDEDCLTNPDRKKLHDMYWGQLTLTTADLYQEGVVEMMKNTNNIRIMLQQMNGDPVDDKDFDFEITDDNTLFACDNDLIPNGEIVYTPWARGQASAGLMGDDKEVIIA
;
A
#
# COMPACT_ATOMS: atom_id res chain seq x y z
N MET A 1 -30.33 -24.74 85.19
CA MET A 1 -29.36 -23.70 84.73
C MET A 1 -28.41 -24.22 83.55
N GLN A 2 -28.37 -25.46 83.28
CA GLN A 2 -27.45 -26.05 82.25
C GLN A 2 -27.96 -25.98 80.79
N SER A 3 -29.26 -26.06 80.58
CA SER A 3 -29.87 -26.01 79.22
C SER A 3 -29.70 -24.69 78.49
N ARG A 4 -29.74 -23.58 79.24
CA ARG A 4 -29.62 -22.23 78.61
C ARG A 4 -28.23 -21.88 78.09
N LYS A 5 -27.17 -22.47 78.72
CA LYS A 5 -25.81 -22.27 78.34
C LYS A 5 -25.44 -23.04 76.99
N ARG A 6 -26.06 -24.20 76.81
CA ARG A 6 -25.87 -25.03 75.58
C ARG A 6 -26.44 -24.34 74.35
N ASN A 7 -27.55 -23.68 74.43
CA ASN A 7 -28.16 -23.00 73.32
C ASN A 7 -27.40 -21.71 72.90
N ILE A 8 -26.74 -21.03 73.87
CA ILE A 8 -25.93 -19.84 73.56
C ILE A 8 -24.64 -20.24 72.88
N VAL A 9 -23.98 -21.30 73.35
CA VAL A 9 -22.73 -21.82 72.72
C VAL A 9 -23.01 -22.33 71.30
N SER A 10 -24.12 -23.03 71.09
CA SER A 10 -24.51 -23.52 69.74
C SER A 10 -24.81 -22.35 68.74
N ARG A 11 -25.41 -21.26 69.22
CA ARG A 11 -25.72 -20.07 68.44
C ARG A 11 -24.45 -19.28 68.12
N ILE A 12 -23.48 -19.21 69.02
CA ILE A 12 -22.17 -18.55 68.76
C ILE A 12 -21.33 -19.35 67.78
N ILE A 13 -21.31 -20.66 67.88
CA ILE A 13 -20.61 -21.54 66.92
C ILE A 13 -21.28 -21.44 65.54
N GLY A 14 -22.60 -21.42 65.45
CA GLY A 14 -23.33 -21.26 64.19
C GLY A 14 -23.04 -19.90 63.52
N ALA A 15 -23.02 -18.82 64.31
CA ALA A 15 -22.69 -17.48 63.79
C ALA A 15 -21.22 -17.37 63.31
N ALA A 16 -20.29 -17.98 64.06
CA ALA A 16 -18.86 -17.99 63.67
C ALA A 16 -18.62 -18.78 62.40
N LEU A 17 -19.31 -19.90 62.17
CA LEU A 17 -19.25 -20.67 60.93
C LEU A 17 -19.83 -19.93 59.72
N CYS A 18 -20.92 -19.16 59.90
CA CYS A 18 -21.49 -18.32 58.84
C CYS A 18 -20.57 -17.16 58.42
N VAL A 19 -19.90 -16.53 59.40
CA VAL A 19 -18.94 -15.44 59.11
C VAL A 19 -17.68 -16.00 58.43
N ALA A 20 -17.19 -17.16 58.83
CA ALA A 20 -16.04 -17.81 58.17
C ALA A 20 -16.36 -18.24 56.75
N SER A 21 -17.58 -18.71 56.43
CA SER A 21 -17.97 -19.07 55.06
C SER A 21 -18.21 -17.87 54.16
N MET A 22 -18.57 -16.68 54.69
CA MET A 22 -18.66 -15.46 53.91
C MET A 22 -17.30 -14.85 53.57
N SER A 23 -16.27 -15.08 54.38
CA SER A 23 -14.90 -14.56 54.09
C SER A 23 -14.20 -15.27 52.94
N PHE A 24 -14.61 -16.49 52.57
CA PHE A 24 -14.07 -17.21 51.43
C PHE A 24 -14.70 -16.86 50.08
N ALA A 25 -15.83 -16.11 50.09
CA ALA A 25 -16.51 -15.73 48.84
C ALA A 25 -15.97 -14.46 48.17
N PHE A 26 -15.08 -13.72 48.82
CA PHE A 26 -14.54 -12.44 48.29
C PHE A 26 -13.10 -12.52 47.76
N SER A 27 -12.43 -13.67 47.83
CA SER A 27 -11.05 -13.78 47.34
C SER A 27 -10.91 -14.50 45.98
N SER A 28 -12.02 -14.63 45.23
CA SER A 28 -12.01 -15.38 43.96
C SER A 28 -11.98 -14.52 42.70
N CYS A 29 -11.82 -13.21 42.78
CA CYS A 29 -11.90 -12.35 41.58
C CYS A 29 -10.64 -11.56 41.22
N GLU A 30 -9.52 -11.75 41.93
CA GLU A 30 -8.32 -10.93 41.64
C GLU A 30 -7.29 -11.56 40.68
N ASN A 31 -7.46 -12.83 40.27
CA ASN A 31 -6.43 -13.53 39.48
C ASN A 31 -6.83 -13.82 38.02
N ILE A 32 -7.84 -13.16 37.44
CA ILE A 32 -8.27 -13.48 36.07
C ILE A 32 -7.70 -12.52 35.02
N TYR A 33 -7.05 -11.42 35.43
CA TYR A 33 -6.67 -10.35 34.49
C TYR A 33 -5.16 -10.03 34.42
N GLU A 34 -4.30 -10.76 35.10
CA GLU A 34 -2.88 -10.36 35.15
C GLU A 34 -2.00 -10.78 33.97
N ASP A 35 -2.45 -11.66 33.06
CA ASP A 35 -1.62 -12.16 31.95
C ASP A 35 -2.34 -12.20 30.59
N LEU A 36 -3.32 -11.33 30.36
CA LEU A 36 -3.82 -11.16 29.01
C LEU A 36 -2.88 -10.21 28.28
N ASP A 37 -2.28 -10.69 27.18
CA ASP A 37 -1.60 -9.82 26.25
C ASP A 37 -2.53 -8.65 25.89
N PRO A 38 -2.02 -7.40 25.85
CA PRO A 38 -2.84 -6.26 25.44
C PRO A 38 -3.50 -6.57 24.11
N CYS A 39 -4.77 -6.24 23.98
CA CYS A 39 -5.50 -6.42 22.73
C CYS A 39 -4.68 -5.78 21.60
N ALA A 40 -4.49 -6.52 20.52
CA ALA A 40 -3.82 -5.96 19.35
C ALA A 40 -4.63 -4.75 18.86
N HIS A 41 -3.99 -3.59 18.82
CA HIS A 41 -4.54 -2.35 18.28
C HIS A 41 -3.78 -1.95 17.02
N GLY A 42 -4.34 -1.01 16.23
CA GLY A 42 -3.73 -0.56 15.01
C GLY A 42 -4.46 -0.99 13.73
N VAL A 43 -3.74 -1.20 12.65
CA VAL A 43 -4.32 -1.44 11.33
C VAL A 43 -3.64 -2.61 10.62
N SER A 44 -4.44 -3.35 9.85
CA SER A 44 -3.98 -4.31 8.85
C SER A 44 -4.38 -3.82 7.46
N LEU A 45 -3.42 -3.43 6.65
CA LEU A 45 -3.66 -2.92 5.31
C LEU A 45 -3.41 -4.00 4.27
N ARG A 46 -4.40 -4.18 3.41
CA ARG A 46 -4.31 -4.95 2.19
C ARG A 46 -4.18 -4.00 1.00
N PHE A 47 -3.36 -4.37 0.02
CA PHE A 47 -3.17 -3.60 -1.21
C PHE A 47 -3.73 -4.38 -2.38
N ILE A 48 -4.51 -3.71 -3.23
CA ILE A 48 -5.08 -4.32 -4.42
C ILE A 48 -4.84 -3.42 -5.64
N TYR A 49 -4.64 -4.06 -6.79
CA TYR A 49 -4.60 -3.41 -8.08
C TYR A 49 -5.50 -4.22 -9.03
N ASP A 50 -6.78 -3.90 -9.06
CA ASP A 50 -7.82 -4.56 -9.86
C ASP A 50 -8.33 -3.68 -11.02
N TYR A 51 -8.02 -2.38 -10.99
CA TYR A 51 -8.27 -1.48 -12.13
C TYR A 51 -7.24 -1.74 -13.23
N ASN A 52 -7.37 -2.90 -13.88
CA ASN A 52 -6.49 -3.37 -14.93
C ASN A 52 -7.29 -4.20 -15.95
N MET A 53 -6.64 -4.55 -17.07
CA MET A 53 -7.28 -5.33 -18.14
C MET A 53 -7.41 -6.84 -17.83
N GLU A 54 -6.81 -7.31 -16.76
CA GLU A 54 -6.85 -8.72 -16.34
C GLU A 54 -8.10 -9.04 -15.51
N PHE A 55 -8.87 -8.01 -15.06
CA PHE A 55 -10.06 -8.13 -14.22
C PHE A 55 -9.81 -8.92 -12.92
N ALA A 56 -8.60 -8.86 -12.40
CA ALA A 56 -8.17 -9.54 -11.19
C ALA A 56 -7.17 -8.68 -10.42
N ASN A 57 -7.01 -8.96 -9.13
CA ASN A 57 -5.97 -8.29 -8.35
C ASN A 57 -4.58 -8.64 -8.88
N ALA A 58 -3.95 -7.70 -9.56
CA ALA A 58 -2.62 -7.85 -10.13
C ALA A 58 -1.49 -7.33 -9.20
N PHE A 59 -1.81 -6.83 -8.00
CA PHE A 59 -0.81 -6.28 -7.07
C PHE A 59 0.36 -7.24 -6.84
N PRO A 60 0.16 -8.54 -6.49
CA PRO A 60 1.26 -9.44 -6.19
C PRO A 60 2.18 -9.74 -7.39
N LYS A 61 1.66 -9.52 -8.61
CA LYS A 61 2.41 -9.79 -9.87
C LYS A 61 3.11 -8.56 -10.42
N LYS A 62 2.62 -7.36 -10.09
CA LYS A 62 3.03 -6.12 -10.75
C LYS A 62 3.80 -5.16 -9.83
N VAL A 63 3.54 -5.20 -8.53
CA VAL A 63 4.20 -4.32 -7.57
C VAL A 63 5.36 -5.04 -6.90
N ASP A 64 6.57 -4.62 -7.19
CA ASP A 64 7.81 -5.25 -6.71
C ASP A 64 8.44 -4.54 -5.52
N CYS A 65 8.01 -3.31 -5.24
CA CYS A 65 8.32 -2.59 -4.01
C CYS A 65 7.18 -1.66 -3.64
N LEU A 66 7.02 -1.43 -2.35
CA LEU A 66 5.93 -0.65 -1.79
C LEU A 66 6.47 0.34 -0.76
N THR A 67 6.06 1.60 -0.87
CA THR A 67 6.28 2.63 0.13
C THR A 67 4.93 3.12 0.63
N LEU A 68 4.71 3.09 1.93
CA LEU A 68 3.53 3.62 2.59
C LEU A 68 3.92 4.82 3.45
N TYR A 69 3.33 5.98 3.18
CA TYR A 69 3.41 7.17 4.02
C TYR A 69 2.16 7.28 4.87
N ILE A 70 2.34 7.60 6.13
CA ILE A 70 1.27 7.71 7.14
C ILE A 70 1.20 9.16 7.60
N TYR A 71 0.01 9.74 7.54
CA TYR A 71 -0.27 11.10 8.01
C TYR A 71 -1.42 11.08 9.01
N ASP A 72 -1.39 12.01 9.96
CA ASP A 72 -2.48 12.22 10.91
C ASP A 72 -3.69 12.95 10.27
N GLU A 73 -4.73 13.16 11.06
CA GLU A 73 -5.95 13.87 10.64
C GLU A 73 -5.67 15.30 10.13
N LYS A 74 -4.63 15.95 10.66
CA LYS A 74 -4.24 17.31 10.26
C LYS A 74 -3.35 17.32 9.01
N GLY A 75 -2.96 16.14 8.54
CA GLY A 75 -2.06 15.96 7.42
C GLY A 75 -0.57 16.02 7.79
N ASN A 76 -0.22 15.98 9.08
CA ASN A 76 1.17 15.91 9.47
C ASN A 76 1.73 14.50 9.27
N TYR A 77 2.98 14.43 8.84
CA TYR A 77 3.70 13.17 8.69
C TYR A 77 3.88 12.46 10.03
N VAL A 78 3.52 11.18 10.06
CA VAL A 78 3.64 10.29 11.23
C VAL A 78 4.77 9.30 11.03
N ASP A 79 4.73 8.52 9.93
CA ASP A 79 5.69 7.43 9.71
C ASP A 79 5.76 7.01 8.24
N THR A 80 6.76 6.20 7.89
CA THR A 80 6.92 5.56 6.59
C THR A 80 7.26 4.09 6.73
N ARG A 81 6.65 3.26 5.92
CA ARG A 81 7.00 1.84 5.77
C ARG A 81 7.43 1.57 4.35
N VAL A 82 8.53 0.84 4.20
CA VAL A 82 9.06 0.42 2.90
C VAL A 82 9.21 -1.09 2.89
N VAL A 83 8.71 -1.72 1.84
CA VAL A 83 8.80 -3.16 1.61
C VAL A 83 9.32 -3.40 0.21
N THR A 84 10.41 -4.14 0.09
CA THR A 84 11.08 -4.48 -1.17
C THR A 84 11.29 -5.98 -1.35
N GLY A 85 10.73 -6.76 -0.44
CA GLY A 85 10.92 -8.21 -0.36
C GLY A 85 9.91 -9.02 -1.18
N PRO A 86 10.14 -10.34 -1.24
CA PRO A 86 9.27 -11.27 -1.95
C PRO A 86 7.88 -11.42 -1.33
N GLU A 87 7.68 -10.95 -0.10
CA GLU A 87 6.40 -10.98 0.61
C GLU A 87 5.28 -10.26 -0.14
N LEU A 88 5.61 -9.24 -0.97
CA LEU A 88 4.64 -8.56 -1.81
C LEU A 88 4.01 -9.46 -2.88
N ARG A 89 4.63 -10.60 -3.18
CA ARG A 89 4.11 -11.57 -4.16
C ARG A 89 3.07 -12.52 -3.56
N ASP A 90 2.89 -12.49 -2.25
CA ASP A 90 1.88 -13.28 -1.55
C ASP A 90 0.52 -12.57 -1.63
N GLU A 91 -0.50 -13.22 -2.17
CA GLU A 91 -1.87 -12.69 -2.24
C GLU A 91 -2.49 -12.43 -0.86
N SER A 92 -1.99 -13.13 0.16
CA SER A 92 -2.40 -12.95 1.55
C SER A 92 -1.66 -11.83 2.27
N TYR A 93 -0.66 -11.20 1.64
CA TYR A 93 0.14 -10.16 2.26
C TYR A 93 -0.71 -9.05 2.89
N ARG A 94 -0.36 -8.70 4.12
CA ARG A 94 -0.94 -7.61 4.89
C ARG A 94 0.18 -6.84 5.57
N MET A 95 0.11 -5.53 5.51
CA MET A 95 0.99 -4.66 6.30
C MET A 95 0.30 -4.33 7.61
N THR A 96 0.85 -4.83 8.69
CA THR A 96 0.36 -4.57 10.04
C THR A 96 1.08 -3.37 10.63
N LEU A 97 0.32 -2.42 11.15
CA LEU A 97 0.80 -1.19 11.77
C LEU A 97 0.24 -1.07 13.18
N ASP A 98 1.11 -0.80 14.13
CA ASP A 98 0.74 -0.46 15.50
C ASP A 98 0.58 1.06 15.57
N LEU A 99 -0.65 1.53 15.71
CA LEU A 99 -1.01 2.94 15.70
C LEU A 99 -1.99 3.22 16.84
N GLU A 100 -1.75 4.31 17.52
CA GLU A 100 -2.70 4.82 18.53
C GLU A 100 -4.08 5.10 17.91
N PRO A 101 -5.15 5.11 18.72
CA PRO A 101 -6.47 5.51 18.26
C PRO A 101 -6.46 6.91 17.63
N GLY A 102 -7.00 7.04 16.42
CA GLY A 102 -7.01 8.31 15.68
C GLY A 102 -7.45 8.17 14.23
N ASN A 103 -7.47 9.29 13.53
CA ASN A 103 -7.74 9.32 12.09
C ASN A 103 -6.43 9.41 11.33
N TYR A 104 -6.21 8.47 10.43
CA TYR A 104 -4.98 8.42 9.64
C TYR A 104 -5.28 8.39 8.15
N ARG A 105 -4.39 9.01 7.40
CA ARG A 105 -4.33 8.89 5.95
C ARG A 105 -3.10 8.08 5.57
N PHE A 106 -3.34 7.03 4.82
CA PHE A 106 -2.35 6.12 4.26
C PHE A 106 -2.20 6.42 2.78
N VAL A 107 -0.98 6.72 2.34
CA VAL A 107 -0.66 6.98 0.93
C VAL A 107 0.39 5.98 0.48
N ALA A 108 0.01 5.12 -0.43
CA ALA A 108 0.84 4.04 -0.92
C ALA A 108 1.39 4.35 -2.32
N TYR A 109 2.68 4.09 -2.50
CA TYR A 109 3.35 4.12 -3.79
C TYR A 109 4.00 2.77 -4.06
N GLY A 110 3.61 2.12 -5.16
CA GLY A 110 4.29 0.95 -5.69
C GLY A 110 5.29 1.37 -6.76
N GLY A 111 6.46 0.71 -6.81
CA GLY A 111 7.47 0.98 -7.82
C GLY A 111 8.42 2.15 -7.53
N MET A 112 8.30 2.83 -6.37
CA MET A 112 9.13 4.00 -6.06
C MET A 112 10.35 3.71 -5.18
N ALA A 113 10.33 2.66 -4.38
CA ALA A 113 11.46 2.27 -3.54
C ALA A 113 12.35 1.20 -4.16
N CYS A 114 12.11 0.84 -5.41
CA CYS A 114 12.88 -0.15 -6.15
C CYS A 114 14.16 0.47 -6.70
N GLU A 115 15.20 -0.33 -6.85
CA GLU A 115 16.46 0.08 -7.47
C GLU A 115 16.28 0.71 -8.87
N LYS A 116 15.27 0.23 -9.61
CA LYS A 116 14.94 0.67 -10.98
C LYS A 116 13.88 1.77 -11.06
N SER A 117 13.51 2.38 -9.94
CA SER A 117 12.47 3.39 -9.95
C SER A 117 12.74 4.51 -10.94
N SER A 118 11.69 4.93 -11.64
CA SER A 118 11.71 6.09 -12.53
C SER A 118 11.14 7.35 -11.89
N PHE A 119 10.64 7.21 -10.66
CA PHE A 119 10.03 8.29 -9.90
C PHE A 119 10.64 8.36 -8.51
N SER A 120 10.71 9.57 -8.00
CA SER A 120 11.18 9.85 -6.67
C SER A 120 10.25 10.84 -5.96
N MET A 121 10.28 10.83 -4.64
CA MET A 121 9.65 11.88 -3.86
C MET A 121 10.57 12.32 -2.74
N GLN A 122 10.40 13.56 -2.32
CA GLN A 122 11.08 14.05 -1.13
C GLN A 122 10.56 13.26 0.08
N THR A 123 11.46 12.58 0.77
CA THR A 123 11.14 11.82 1.97
C THR A 123 10.56 12.76 3.01
N PRO A 124 9.31 12.56 3.46
CA PRO A 124 8.74 13.39 4.50
C PRO A 124 9.48 13.16 5.82
N THR A 125 9.58 14.23 6.59
CA THR A 125 10.17 14.25 7.93
C THR A 125 9.19 14.86 8.92
N GLY A 126 9.50 14.81 10.19
CA GLY A 126 8.66 15.44 11.21
C GLY A 126 8.34 16.90 10.85
N GLY A 127 7.07 17.25 10.85
CA GLY A 127 6.56 18.55 10.42
C GLY A 127 6.24 18.68 8.92
N SER A 128 6.50 17.66 8.11
CA SER A 128 6.06 17.65 6.71
C SER A 128 4.55 17.43 6.64
N GLU A 129 3.90 18.16 5.74
CA GLU A 129 2.46 18.04 5.52
C GLU A 129 2.13 17.23 4.27
N TYR A 130 1.06 16.43 4.33
CA TYR A 130 0.55 15.64 3.22
C TYR A 130 0.38 16.47 1.94
N ARG A 131 -0.23 17.67 2.04
CA ARG A 131 -0.50 18.53 0.89
C ARG A 131 0.75 19.00 0.14
N ASN A 132 1.92 18.88 0.77
CA ASN A 132 3.22 19.26 0.17
C ASN A 132 3.93 18.07 -0.49
N ALA A 133 3.40 16.86 -0.33
CA ALA A 133 3.97 15.68 -0.97
C ALA A 133 3.86 15.76 -2.50
N ARG A 134 4.95 15.43 -3.19
CA ARG A 134 5.04 15.42 -4.65
C ARG A 134 5.83 14.20 -5.09
N ALA A 135 5.29 13.47 -6.06
CA ALA A 135 6.03 12.45 -6.78
C ALA A 135 6.49 13.01 -8.13
N ARG A 136 7.76 12.84 -8.46
CA ARG A 136 8.37 13.41 -9.67
C ARG A 136 9.12 12.34 -10.43
N MET A 137 9.01 12.37 -11.75
CA MET A 137 9.84 11.56 -12.61
C MET A 137 11.30 12.05 -12.57
N ASP A 138 12.24 11.14 -12.50
CA ASP A 138 13.66 11.46 -12.56
C ASP A 138 14.05 11.87 -13.99
N GLU A 139 14.68 13.02 -14.13
CA GLU A 139 14.97 13.62 -15.45
C GLU A 139 15.93 12.77 -16.30
N ASP A 140 16.80 11.97 -15.70
CA ASP A 140 17.70 11.10 -16.43
C ASP A 140 16.97 9.93 -17.15
N CYS A 141 15.71 9.63 -16.80
CA CYS A 141 14.88 8.71 -17.56
C CYS A 141 14.60 9.16 -18.99
N LEU A 142 14.77 10.44 -19.30
CA LEU A 142 14.59 10.99 -20.65
C LEU A 142 15.86 10.89 -21.49
N THR A 143 17.03 10.93 -20.88
CA THR A 143 18.32 11.06 -21.56
C THR A 143 19.21 9.82 -21.46
N ASN A 144 19.10 9.07 -20.36
CA ASN A 144 19.90 7.86 -20.13
C ASN A 144 19.26 6.66 -20.87
N PRO A 145 19.94 6.05 -21.87
CA PRO A 145 19.41 4.94 -22.63
C PRO A 145 18.99 3.74 -21.77
N ASP A 146 19.70 3.50 -20.66
CA ASP A 146 19.45 2.38 -19.76
C ASP A 146 18.20 2.60 -18.88
N ARG A 147 17.69 3.83 -18.79
CA ARG A 147 16.53 4.22 -18.01
C ARG A 147 15.31 4.63 -18.84
N LYS A 148 15.38 4.66 -20.14
CA LYS A 148 14.25 5.04 -21.03
C LYS A 148 13.03 4.14 -20.89
N LYS A 149 13.23 2.87 -20.54
CA LYS A 149 12.11 2.02 -20.12
C LYS A 149 11.71 2.38 -18.72
N LEU A 150 10.67 3.19 -18.59
CA LEU A 150 10.16 3.60 -17.28
C LEU A 150 9.73 2.40 -16.45
N HIS A 151 10.09 2.44 -15.17
CA HIS A 151 9.57 1.52 -14.18
C HIS A 151 8.14 1.91 -13.82
N ASP A 152 7.26 0.93 -13.69
CA ASP A 152 5.86 1.18 -13.39
C ASP A 152 5.69 1.83 -12.01
N MET A 153 4.89 2.88 -11.94
CA MET A 153 4.49 3.54 -10.70
C MET A 153 3.00 3.33 -10.44
N TYR A 154 2.70 2.98 -9.20
CA TYR A 154 1.33 2.79 -8.70
C TYR A 154 1.10 3.73 -7.53
N TRP A 155 -0.11 4.23 -7.42
CA TRP A 155 -0.54 5.09 -6.32
C TRP A 155 -1.88 4.64 -5.77
N GLY A 156 -2.08 4.78 -4.46
CA GLY A 156 -3.35 4.57 -3.81
C GLY A 156 -3.39 5.25 -2.46
N GLN A 157 -4.59 5.60 -1.99
CA GLN A 157 -4.75 6.16 -0.67
C GLN A 157 -5.98 5.60 0.05
N LEU A 158 -5.91 5.64 1.37
CA LEU A 158 -6.99 5.26 2.27
C LEU A 158 -7.00 6.19 3.47
N THR A 159 -8.18 6.63 3.90
CA THR A 159 -8.35 7.26 5.21
C THR A 159 -9.12 6.30 6.10
N LEU A 160 -8.59 6.03 7.29
CA LEU A 160 -9.16 5.09 8.23
C LEU A 160 -9.10 5.66 9.65
N THR A 161 -10.16 5.42 10.41
CA THR A 161 -10.19 5.71 11.85
C THR A 161 -9.76 4.45 12.61
N THR A 162 -8.70 4.56 13.40
CA THR A 162 -8.27 3.49 14.32
C THR A 162 -8.95 3.67 15.66
N ALA A 163 -9.25 2.56 16.31
CA ALA A 163 -9.84 2.51 17.65
C ALA A 163 -9.03 1.53 18.51
N ASP A 164 -9.51 1.25 19.71
CA ASP A 164 -8.86 0.30 20.63
C ASP A 164 -8.83 -1.15 20.11
N LEU A 165 -9.55 -1.42 19.02
CA LEU A 165 -9.55 -2.72 18.34
C LEU A 165 -8.84 -2.61 17.01
N TYR A 166 -8.28 -3.73 16.60
CA TYR A 166 -7.61 -3.87 15.30
C TYR A 166 -8.57 -3.60 14.13
N GLN A 167 -8.15 -2.74 13.21
CA GLN A 167 -8.93 -2.35 12.04
C GLN A 167 -8.32 -2.93 10.76
N GLU A 168 -9.16 -3.33 9.82
CA GLU A 168 -8.73 -3.73 8.49
C GLU A 168 -9.04 -2.65 7.47
N GLY A 169 -8.11 -2.41 6.54
CA GLY A 169 -8.26 -1.47 5.45
C GLY A 169 -7.77 -2.04 4.12
N VAL A 170 -8.38 -1.56 3.03
CA VAL A 170 -7.97 -1.90 1.68
C VAL A 170 -7.52 -0.64 0.97
N VAL A 171 -6.26 -0.63 0.51
CA VAL A 171 -5.72 0.43 -0.33
C VAL A 171 -5.86 0.00 -1.78
N GLU A 172 -6.78 0.65 -2.49
CA GLU A 172 -6.97 0.46 -3.92
C GLU A 172 -5.91 1.27 -4.67
N MET A 173 -5.12 0.59 -5.50
CA MET A 173 -4.03 1.21 -6.23
C MET A 173 -4.37 1.33 -7.71
N MET A 174 -3.93 2.42 -8.32
CA MET A 174 -3.97 2.64 -9.76
C MET A 174 -2.56 2.77 -10.31
N LYS A 175 -2.41 2.41 -11.56
CA LYS A 175 -1.15 2.56 -12.29
C LYS A 175 -1.08 3.94 -12.94
N ASN A 176 -0.01 4.67 -12.68
CA ASN A 176 0.21 6.02 -13.22
C ASN A 176 1.01 6.04 -14.53
N THR A 177 1.69 4.95 -14.84
CA THR A 177 2.51 4.82 -16.06
C THR A 177 1.78 4.02 -17.11
N ASN A 178 1.93 4.40 -18.38
CA ASN A 178 1.36 3.69 -19.52
C ASN A 178 2.46 3.20 -20.44
N ASN A 179 2.25 2.03 -21.03
CA ASN A 179 3.10 1.53 -22.10
C ASN A 179 2.33 1.68 -23.41
N ILE A 180 2.88 2.45 -24.33
CA ILE A 180 2.30 2.68 -25.65
C ILE A 180 3.12 1.85 -26.65
N ARG A 181 2.42 1.11 -27.49
CA ARG A 181 3.02 0.37 -28.60
C ARG A 181 2.45 0.95 -29.90
N ILE A 182 3.35 1.45 -30.75
CA ILE A 182 3.01 1.94 -32.08
C ILE A 182 3.38 0.87 -33.09
N MET A 183 2.42 0.46 -33.92
CA MET A 183 2.64 -0.48 -35.01
C MET A 183 2.31 0.19 -36.33
N LEU A 184 3.29 0.28 -37.26
CA LEU A 184 3.09 0.78 -38.60
C LEU A 184 3.12 -0.38 -39.60
N GLN A 185 2.12 -0.42 -40.45
CA GLN A 185 2.02 -1.40 -41.54
C GLN A 185 1.57 -0.72 -42.84
N GLN A 186 2.18 -1.03 -43.93
CA GLN A 186 1.70 -0.59 -45.24
C GLN A 186 0.48 -1.40 -45.67
N MET A 187 -0.51 -0.72 -46.24
CA MET A 187 -1.73 -1.36 -46.70
C MET A 187 -1.52 -2.31 -47.89
N ASN A 188 -0.51 -2.02 -48.73
CA ASN A 188 -0.13 -2.86 -49.87
C ASN A 188 0.71 -4.08 -49.46
N GLY A 189 1.11 -4.15 -48.19
CA GLY A 189 1.89 -5.24 -47.65
C GLY A 189 3.39 -5.14 -47.88
N ASP A 190 3.89 -4.02 -48.40
CA ASP A 190 5.32 -3.79 -48.52
C ASP A 190 5.97 -3.68 -47.15
N PRO A 191 7.26 -4.06 -47.02
CA PRO A 191 8.01 -3.89 -45.79
C PRO A 191 8.07 -2.41 -45.35
N VAL A 192 8.06 -2.19 -44.04
CA VAL A 192 8.31 -0.88 -43.45
C VAL A 192 9.61 -0.95 -42.66
N ASP A 193 10.59 -0.09 -43.02
CA ASP A 193 11.85 -0.03 -42.27
C ASP A 193 11.69 0.89 -41.04
N ASP A 194 12.04 0.38 -39.87
CA ASP A 194 11.96 1.12 -38.59
C ASP A 194 12.95 2.32 -38.57
N LYS A 195 13.95 2.34 -39.44
CA LYS A 195 14.90 3.45 -39.55
C LYS A 195 14.33 4.66 -40.28
N ASP A 196 13.25 4.47 -41.03
CA ASP A 196 12.61 5.55 -41.79
C ASP A 196 11.67 6.41 -40.97
N PHE A 197 11.47 6.07 -39.68
CA PHE A 197 10.51 6.73 -38.80
C PHE A 197 11.13 7.12 -37.47
N ASP A 198 10.82 8.30 -37.02
CA ASP A 198 11.03 8.76 -35.63
C ASP A 198 9.71 8.94 -34.96
N PHE A 199 9.65 8.56 -33.66
CA PHE A 199 8.47 8.68 -32.84
C PHE A 199 8.78 9.53 -31.61
N GLU A 200 7.95 10.55 -31.38
CA GLU A 200 8.03 11.42 -30.24
C GLU A 200 6.63 11.60 -29.66
N ILE A 201 6.54 11.56 -28.33
CA ILE A 201 5.33 11.90 -27.59
C ILE A 201 5.68 13.04 -26.65
N THR A 202 5.00 14.16 -26.81
CA THR A 202 5.19 15.33 -25.95
C THR A 202 4.05 15.40 -24.95
N ASP A 203 4.37 15.56 -23.67
CA ASP A 203 3.39 15.69 -22.62
C ASP A 203 3.96 16.46 -21.41
N ASP A 204 3.07 16.97 -20.53
CA ASP A 204 3.42 17.64 -19.27
C ASP A 204 2.89 16.78 -18.11
N ASN A 205 3.53 15.65 -17.86
CA ASN A 205 3.02 14.60 -16.95
C ASN A 205 4.09 14.04 -16.00
N THR A 206 5.12 14.82 -15.67
CA THR A 206 6.24 14.36 -14.84
C THR A 206 6.09 14.60 -13.36
N LEU A 207 5.10 15.41 -12.93
CA LEU A 207 4.92 15.79 -11.54
C LEU A 207 3.50 15.51 -11.07
N PHE A 208 3.39 14.81 -9.94
CA PHE A 208 2.13 14.45 -9.31
C PHE A 208 2.00 15.09 -7.93
N ALA A 209 0.81 15.59 -7.64
CA ALA A 209 0.41 16.09 -6.33
C ALA A 209 0.18 14.93 -5.33
N CYS A 210 -0.08 15.30 -4.08
CA CYS A 210 -0.36 14.34 -3.00
C CYS A 210 -1.62 13.48 -3.23
N ASP A 211 -2.58 13.98 -3.99
CA ASP A 211 -3.83 13.34 -4.38
C ASP A 211 -3.76 12.66 -5.75
N ASN A 212 -2.55 12.57 -6.30
CA ASN A 212 -2.24 11.98 -7.59
C ASN A 212 -2.67 12.80 -8.82
N ASP A 213 -3.11 14.03 -8.64
CA ASP A 213 -3.37 14.92 -9.75
C ASP A 213 -2.05 15.39 -10.39
N LEU A 214 -2.06 15.54 -11.71
CA LEU A 214 -0.92 16.10 -12.45
C LEU A 214 -0.76 17.59 -12.16
N ILE A 215 0.49 17.99 -11.94
CA ILE A 215 0.89 19.38 -11.79
C ILE A 215 1.69 19.79 -13.03
N PRO A 216 1.31 20.85 -13.74
CA PRO A 216 2.12 21.37 -14.84
C PRO A 216 3.56 21.66 -14.40
N ASN A 217 4.51 21.04 -15.10
CA ASN A 217 5.94 21.13 -14.76
C ASN A 217 6.83 21.36 -16.00
N GLY A 218 6.23 21.62 -17.14
CA GLY A 218 6.87 21.79 -18.43
C GLY A 218 6.77 20.56 -19.31
N GLU A 219 6.64 20.82 -20.61
CA GLU A 219 6.56 19.77 -21.62
C GLU A 219 7.89 18.99 -21.71
N ILE A 220 7.77 17.69 -21.82
CA ILE A 220 8.88 16.78 -22.08
C ILE A 220 8.59 15.94 -23.32
N VAL A 221 9.64 15.39 -23.90
CA VAL A 221 9.57 14.55 -25.10
C VAL A 221 10.01 13.13 -24.74
N TYR A 222 9.09 12.20 -24.91
CA TYR A 222 9.37 10.77 -24.81
C TYR A 222 9.77 10.22 -26.19
N THR A 223 10.82 9.42 -26.22
CA THR A 223 11.24 8.66 -27.41
C THR A 223 11.14 7.16 -27.13
N PRO A 224 10.98 6.31 -28.15
CA PRO A 224 10.88 4.87 -27.96
C PRO A 224 12.09 4.32 -27.18
N TRP A 225 11.82 3.49 -26.18
CA TRP A 225 12.85 2.75 -25.46
C TRP A 225 13.30 1.48 -26.20
N ALA A 226 12.46 0.98 -27.12
CA ALA A 226 12.77 -0.13 -27.99
C ALA A 226 12.14 0.07 -29.38
N ARG A 227 12.83 -0.36 -30.39
CA ARG A 227 12.37 -0.36 -31.79
C ARG A 227 12.70 -1.73 -32.40
N GLY A 228 11.98 -2.11 -33.41
CA GLY A 228 12.26 -3.32 -34.14
C GLY A 228 11.23 -3.61 -35.22
N GLN A 229 11.57 -4.53 -36.08
CA GLN A 229 10.66 -5.09 -37.07
C GLN A 229 10.16 -6.44 -36.58
N ALA A 230 8.89 -6.71 -36.82
CA ALA A 230 8.27 -8.00 -36.52
C ALA A 230 7.44 -8.46 -37.72
N SER A 231 7.43 -9.76 -37.93
CA SER A 231 6.53 -10.36 -38.92
C SER A 231 5.11 -10.37 -38.39
N ALA A 232 4.21 -9.67 -39.04
CA ALA A 232 2.79 -9.73 -38.73
C ALA A 232 2.15 -10.89 -39.49
N GLY A 233 2.19 -12.06 -38.92
CA GLY A 233 1.57 -13.27 -39.46
C GLY A 233 0.05 -13.17 -39.51
N LEU A 234 -0.48 -12.38 -40.42
CA LEU A 234 -1.87 -12.39 -40.82
C LEU A 234 -2.01 -13.06 -42.16
N MET A 235 -2.49 -14.30 -42.17
CA MET A 235 -2.86 -15.07 -43.35
C MET A 235 -1.72 -15.40 -44.37
N GLY A 236 -0.61 -15.97 -43.90
CA GLY A 236 0.32 -16.69 -44.76
C GLY A 236 1.38 -15.87 -45.46
N ASP A 237 1.37 -14.56 -45.33
CA ASP A 237 2.46 -13.69 -45.77
C ASP A 237 3.13 -13.06 -44.53
N ASP A 238 4.44 -13.27 -44.42
CA ASP A 238 5.27 -12.63 -43.42
C ASP A 238 5.40 -11.15 -43.74
N LYS A 239 4.56 -10.30 -43.12
CA LYS A 239 4.65 -8.85 -43.25
C LYS A 239 5.37 -8.25 -42.08
N GLU A 240 6.36 -7.43 -42.35
CA GLU A 240 7.10 -6.72 -41.34
C GLU A 240 6.30 -5.53 -40.82
N VAL A 241 6.22 -5.38 -39.48
CA VAL A 241 5.63 -4.24 -38.79
C VAL A 241 6.66 -3.65 -37.87
N ILE A 242 6.61 -2.34 -37.72
CA ILE A 242 7.44 -1.63 -36.73
C ILE A 242 6.74 -1.75 -35.36
N ILE A 243 7.53 -2.01 -34.33
CA ILE A 243 7.13 -1.93 -32.95
C ILE A 243 7.99 -0.86 -32.29
N ALA A 244 7.37 0.23 -31.88
CA ALA A 244 8.00 1.32 -31.15
C ALA A 244 7.32 1.59 -29.81
#